data_06bf75c14299c4ab6c8718fae57b3daf
#
_entry.id   06bf75c14299c4ab6c8718fae57b3daf
#
_cell.length_a   1.000
_cell.length_b   1.000
_cell.length_c   1.000
_cell.angle_alpha   90.00
_cell.angle_beta   90.00
_cell.angle_gamma   90.00
#
_symmetry.space_group_name_H-M   'P 1'
#
loop_
_entity.id
_entity.type
_entity.pdbx_description
1 polymer ?
#
loop_
_entity_poly.entity_id
_entity_poly.type
_entity_poly.pdbx_seq_one_letter_code
_entity_poly.pdbx_strand_id
1 'polypeptide(L)'
;NYFTYDNEEVMTADGILTQKNGKDTLEVSTRFEHFPLKMANAFIPDQTVAFTGDIDGGLYIYGSLDKPQMHGDIVLDSVSVYARQAGARYWFDNRPVQIKDNQLIFDKFAIYTTSKNPFTIDGKVDFRNMERPTANLNLLAENYTLLDAPRTRESLVYGKVFVDLHATVKGQLDGLTMRGNMNLLGNTNVTYVLTDSPLTVEDRLSGLVTFTSFTDTTSVKADEVPAMSLGGLEMYMSVHIDDA
;
A
#
# COMPACT_ATOMS: atom_id res chain seq x y z
N ASN A 1 -18.85 -24.69 6.36
CA ASN A 1 -17.63 -24.60 7.19
C ASN A 1 -17.58 -23.21 7.82
N TYR A 2 -17.17 -23.15 9.08
CA TYR A 2 -17.02 -21.89 9.80
C TYR A 2 -15.66 -21.84 10.52
N PHE A 3 -15.18 -20.65 10.73
CA PHE A 3 -13.99 -20.37 11.53
C PHE A 3 -14.40 -19.48 12.71
N THR A 4 -13.98 -19.85 13.92
CA THR A 4 -14.26 -19.10 15.14
C THR A 4 -12.99 -18.48 15.71
N TYR A 5 -13.13 -17.29 16.27
CA TYR A 5 -12.12 -16.62 17.05
C TYR A 5 -12.75 -16.10 18.35
N ASP A 6 -12.11 -16.36 19.49
CA ASP A 6 -12.63 -16.03 20.82
C ASP A 6 -14.07 -16.53 21.08
N ASN A 7 -14.42 -17.72 20.57
CA ASN A 7 -15.76 -18.35 20.58
C ASN A 7 -16.84 -17.66 19.73
N GLU A 8 -16.49 -16.66 18.93
CA GLU A 8 -17.38 -16.03 17.96
C GLU A 8 -17.06 -16.54 16.55
N GLU A 9 -18.09 -16.73 15.74
CA GLU A 9 -17.94 -17.09 14.34
C GLU A 9 -17.59 -15.84 13.55
N VAL A 10 -16.36 -15.80 13.00
CA VAL A 10 -15.83 -14.62 12.30
C VAL A 10 -15.70 -14.83 10.79
N MET A 11 -15.86 -16.07 10.34
CA MET A 11 -15.87 -16.39 8.92
C MET A 11 -16.65 -17.64 8.64
N THR A 12 -17.52 -17.61 7.64
CA THR A 12 -18.16 -18.79 7.04
C THR A 12 -17.64 -18.98 5.61
N ALA A 13 -17.54 -20.24 5.20
CA ALA A 13 -17.22 -20.61 3.83
C ALA A 13 -17.99 -21.86 3.44
N ASP A 14 -18.83 -21.74 2.42
CA ASP A 14 -19.55 -22.85 1.83
C ASP A 14 -19.18 -22.96 0.36
N GLY A 15 -18.95 -24.19 -0.10
CA GLY A 15 -18.55 -24.41 -1.48
C GLY A 15 -19.05 -25.74 -2.03
N ILE A 16 -19.39 -25.72 -3.30
CA ILE A 16 -19.84 -26.88 -4.06
C ILE A 16 -19.02 -26.94 -5.35
N LEU A 17 -18.44 -28.11 -5.60
CA LEU A 17 -17.84 -28.44 -6.89
C LEU A 17 -18.75 -29.44 -7.60
N THR A 18 -19.22 -29.09 -8.77
CA THR A 18 -20.10 -29.94 -9.59
C THR A 18 -19.53 -30.12 -11.00
N GLN A 19 -19.76 -31.29 -11.59
CA GLN A 19 -19.43 -31.53 -12.99
C GLN A 19 -20.70 -31.43 -13.83
N LYS A 20 -20.76 -30.47 -14.75
CA LYS A 20 -21.87 -30.26 -15.66
C LYS A 20 -21.39 -30.29 -17.10
N ASN A 21 -21.95 -31.21 -17.89
CA ASN A 21 -21.57 -31.38 -19.29
C ASN A 21 -20.06 -31.61 -19.50
N GLY A 22 -19.40 -32.36 -18.62
CA GLY A 22 -17.95 -32.63 -18.71
C GLY A 22 -17.05 -31.46 -18.30
N LYS A 23 -17.62 -30.37 -17.76
CA LYS A 23 -16.87 -29.23 -17.20
C LYS A 23 -17.10 -29.14 -15.71
N ASP A 24 -16.02 -28.94 -14.99
CA ASP A 24 -16.07 -28.70 -13.57
C ASP A 24 -16.49 -27.24 -13.32
N THR A 25 -17.50 -27.06 -12.48
CA THR A 25 -18.03 -25.77 -12.05
C THR A 25 -17.89 -25.63 -10.54
N LEU A 26 -17.42 -24.47 -10.12
CA LEU A 26 -17.24 -24.08 -8.73
C LEU A 26 -18.32 -23.10 -8.31
N GLU A 27 -18.80 -23.22 -7.09
CA GLU A 27 -19.62 -22.23 -6.42
C GLU A 27 -19.13 -22.14 -4.98
N VAL A 28 -18.57 -20.99 -4.58
CA VAL A 28 -18.05 -20.75 -3.24
C VAL A 28 -18.58 -19.43 -2.73
N SER A 29 -19.16 -19.43 -1.55
CA SER A 29 -19.60 -18.25 -0.81
C SER A 29 -18.80 -18.16 0.47
N THR A 30 -18.16 -17.02 0.69
CA THR A 30 -17.51 -16.71 1.96
C THR A 30 -18.14 -15.46 2.55
N ARG A 31 -18.27 -15.43 3.87
CA ARG A 31 -18.70 -14.26 4.63
C ARG A 31 -17.72 -14.02 5.77
N PHE A 32 -17.38 -12.77 5.95
CA PHE A 32 -16.56 -12.27 7.06
C PHE A 32 -17.47 -11.43 7.97
N GLU A 33 -17.45 -11.72 9.26
CA GLU A 33 -18.18 -11.00 10.31
C GLU A 33 -17.19 -10.67 11.42
N HIS A 34 -16.72 -9.43 11.46
CA HIS A 34 -15.69 -8.95 12.39
C HIS A 34 -14.43 -9.82 12.39
N PHE A 35 -13.98 -10.25 11.20
CA PHE A 35 -12.77 -11.06 11.07
C PHE A 35 -11.54 -10.26 11.49
N PRO A 36 -10.84 -10.63 12.60
CA PRO A 36 -9.83 -9.76 13.20
C PRO A 36 -8.52 -9.77 12.42
N LEU A 37 -8.16 -8.64 11.81
CA LEU A 37 -6.91 -8.48 11.05
C LEU A 37 -5.65 -8.66 11.90
N LYS A 38 -5.73 -8.51 13.21
CA LYS A 38 -4.60 -8.79 14.13
C LYS A 38 -4.04 -10.21 13.97
N MET A 39 -4.82 -11.16 13.47
CA MET A 39 -4.35 -12.52 13.19
C MET A 39 -3.27 -12.56 12.11
N ALA A 40 -3.31 -11.63 11.14
CA ALA A 40 -2.29 -11.52 10.10
C ALA A 40 -0.90 -11.18 10.67
N ASN A 41 -0.84 -10.55 11.85
CA ASN A 41 0.43 -10.16 12.47
C ASN A 41 1.34 -11.35 12.79
N ALA A 42 0.77 -12.54 12.98
CA ALA A 42 1.54 -13.76 13.23
C ALA A 42 2.37 -14.22 12.02
N PHE A 43 2.02 -13.77 10.83
CA PHE A 43 2.66 -14.14 9.57
C PHE A 43 3.64 -13.07 9.05
N ILE A 44 3.77 -11.94 9.75
CA ILE A 44 4.64 -10.83 9.34
C ILE A 44 6.02 -11.00 9.95
N PRO A 45 7.07 -11.17 9.11
CA PRO A 45 8.43 -11.26 9.60
C PRO A 45 8.83 -10.00 10.37
N ASP A 46 9.59 -10.18 11.46
CA ASP A 46 10.16 -9.11 12.30
C ASP A 46 9.14 -8.08 12.82
N GLN A 47 7.84 -8.39 12.69
CA GLN A 47 6.74 -7.50 13.10
C GLN A 47 6.93 -6.06 12.59
N THR A 48 7.42 -5.91 11.36
CA THR A 48 7.69 -4.61 10.72
C THR A 48 6.45 -3.73 10.63
N VAL A 49 5.28 -4.38 10.51
CA VAL A 49 3.96 -3.73 10.58
C VAL A 49 3.06 -4.48 11.55
N ALA A 50 2.07 -3.78 12.11
CA ALA A 50 1.03 -4.38 12.94
C ALA A 50 -0.36 -3.91 12.49
N PHE A 51 -1.22 -4.86 12.18
CA PHE A 51 -2.62 -4.63 11.82
C PHE A 51 -3.51 -4.63 13.06
N THR A 52 -4.55 -3.78 13.05
CA THR A 52 -5.68 -3.79 13.98
C THR A 52 -6.98 -3.57 13.22
N GLY A 53 -8.12 -3.79 13.88
CA GLY A 53 -9.44 -3.68 13.26
C GLY A 53 -9.86 -4.98 12.61
N ASP A 54 -11.02 -4.96 11.97
CA ASP A 54 -11.73 -6.14 11.51
C ASP A 54 -12.10 -6.03 10.03
N ILE A 55 -12.30 -7.17 9.38
CA ILE A 55 -12.84 -7.25 8.02
C ILE A 55 -14.29 -7.77 8.11
N ASP A 56 -15.18 -7.04 7.45
CA ASP A 56 -16.56 -7.43 7.19
C ASP A 56 -16.82 -7.58 5.69
N GLY A 57 -17.89 -8.29 5.32
CA GLY A 57 -18.29 -8.43 3.94
C GLY A 57 -18.33 -9.86 3.45
N GLY A 58 -18.25 -10.05 2.14
CA GLY A 58 -18.31 -11.38 1.56
C GLY A 58 -17.80 -11.46 0.14
N LEU A 59 -17.43 -12.67 -0.24
CA LEU A 59 -16.97 -12.98 -1.59
C LEU A 59 -17.72 -14.19 -2.11
N TYR A 60 -18.27 -14.06 -3.30
CA TYR A 60 -18.91 -15.13 -4.03
C TYR A 60 -18.13 -15.42 -5.31
N ILE A 61 -17.70 -16.68 -5.46
CA ILE A 61 -16.93 -17.17 -6.61
C ILE A 61 -17.75 -18.28 -7.27
N TYR A 62 -17.99 -18.17 -8.57
CA TYR A 62 -18.81 -19.13 -9.31
C TYR A 62 -18.36 -19.30 -10.75
N GLY A 63 -18.82 -20.39 -11.38
CA GLY A 63 -18.56 -20.65 -12.79
C GLY A 63 -17.55 -21.76 -13.02
N SER A 64 -16.95 -21.82 -14.22
CA SER A 64 -15.97 -22.86 -14.52
C SER A 64 -14.64 -22.61 -13.81
N LEU A 65 -13.92 -23.68 -13.46
CA LEU A 65 -12.61 -23.59 -12.84
C LEU A 65 -11.60 -22.82 -13.70
N ASP A 66 -11.73 -22.87 -15.04
CA ASP A 66 -10.85 -22.17 -15.98
C ASP A 66 -11.11 -20.66 -16.01
N LYS A 67 -12.34 -20.24 -15.75
CA LYS A 67 -12.78 -18.83 -15.79
C LYS A 67 -13.81 -18.55 -14.69
N PRO A 68 -13.40 -18.54 -13.43
CA PRO A 68 -14.30 -18.21 -12.33
C PRO A 68 -14.73 -16.75 -12.40
N GLN A 69 -15.96 -16.49 -11.97
CA GLN A 69 -16.49 -15.15 -11.78
C GLN A 69 -16.48 -14.84 -10.28
N MET A 70 -16.10 -13.62 -9.94
CA MET A 70 -16.06 -13.16 -8.55
C MET A 70 -16.85 -11.88 -8.41
N HIS A 71 -17.66 -11.80 -7.34
CA HIS A 71 -18.26 -10.58 -6.87
C HIS A 71 -18.39 -10.57 -5.35
N GLY A 72 -18.51 -9.40 -4.78
CA GLY A 72 -18.62 -9.20 -3.35
C GLY A 72 -18.24 -7.79 -2.94
N ASP A 73 -18.08 -7.63 -1.65
CA ASP A 73 -17.59 -6.40 -1.05
C ASP A 73 -16.79 -6.71 0.21
N ILE A 74 -15.82 -5.85 0.50
CA ILE A 74 -14.98 -5.92 1.69
C ILE A 74 -15.01 -4.56 2.36
N VAL A 75 -15.36 -4.56 3.64
CA VAL A 75 -15.31 -3.38 4.51
C VAL A 75 -14.16 -3.56 5.49
N LEU A 76 -13.33 -2.53 5.61
CA LEU A 76 -12.24 -2.47 6.60
C LEU A 76 -12.76 -1.70 7.81
N ASP A 77 -13.39 -2.42 8.78
CA ASP A 77 -13.93 -1.76 9.97
C ASP A 77 -12.81 -1.40 10.95
N SER A 78 -12.63 -0.10 11.15
CA SER A 78 -11.64 0.47 12.08
C SER A 78 -10.23 -0.06 11.87
N VAL A 79 -9.93 -0.48 10.64
CA VAL A 79 -8.62 -1.06 10.29
C VAL A 79 -7.55 0.01 10.32
N SER A 80 -6.45 -0.32 10.97
CA SER A 80 -5.23 0.47 10.89
C SER A 80 -3.98 -0.39 10.77
N VAL A 81 -2.93 0.20 10.21
CA VAL A 81 -1.58 -0.36 10.12
C VAL A 81 -0.62 0.53 10.87
N TYR A 82 0.10 -0.04 11.81
CA TYR A 82 1.22 0.62 12.47
C TYR A 82 2.52 0.17 11.82
N ALA A 83 3.23 1.10 11.16
CA ALA A 83 4.55 0.86 10.58
C ALA A 83 5.62 1.12 11.65
N ARG A 84 6.19 0.05 12.22
CA ARG A 84 7.10 0.12 13.37
C ARG A 84 8.35 0.97 13.09
N GLN A 85 8.99 0.76 11.93
CA GLN A 85 10.22 1.49 11.57
C GLN A 85 9.97 2.98 11.37
N ALA A 86 8.80 3.34 10.85
CA ALA A 86 8.37 4.72 10.67
C ALA A 86 7.76 5.33 11.94
N GLY A 87 7.37 4.49 12.94
CA GLY A 87 6.66 4.95 14.14
C GLY A 87 5.30 5.59 13.81
N ALA A 88 4.74 5.32 12.65
CA ALA A 88 3.55 5.96 12.12
C ALA A 88 2.39 4.96 12.00
N ARG A 89 1.17 5.47 12.20
CA ARG A 89 -0.06 4.70 12.05
C ARG A 89 -0.91 5.27 10.93
N TYR A 90 -1.46 4.37 10.11
CA TYR A 90 -2.32 4.67 8.97
C TYR A 90 -3.67 4.02 9.19
N TRP A 91 -4.77 4.77 9.07
CA TRP A 91 -6.15 4.30 9.19
C TRP A 91 -6.80 4.24 7.83
N PHE A 92 -7.53 3.17 7.59
CA PHE A 92 -8.24 2.94 6.34
C PHE A 92 -9.69 3.40 6.43
N ASP A 93 -10.24 3.77 5.30
CA ASP A 93 -11.65 4.10 5.15
C ASP A 93 -12.53 2.86 5.42
N ASN A 94 -13.67 3.07 6.08
CA ASN A 94 -14.67 2.01 6.29
C ASN A 94 -15.62 1.84 5.10
N ARG A 95 -15.41 2.57 4.00
CA ARG A 95 -16.23 2.37 2.79
C ARG A 95 -15.93 1.02 2.16
N PRO A 96 -16.97 0.33 1.64
CA PRO A 96 -16.77 -0.98 1.03
C PRO A 96 -15.92 -0.88 -0.24
N VAL A 97 -14.91 -1.73 -0.33
CA VAL A 97 -14.19 -1.99 -1.57
C VAL A 97 -14.96 -3.06 -2.32
N GLN A 98 -15.47 -2.72 -3.49
CA GLN A 98 -16.34 -3.60 -4.26
C GLN A 98 -15.54 -4.53 -5.15
N ILE A 99 -16.00 -5.77 -5.24
CA ILE A 99 -15.52 -6.77 -6.22
C ILE A 99 -16.67 -7.04 -7.18
N LYS A 100 -16.51 -6.63 -8.43
CA LYS A 100 -17.52 -6.78 -9.47
C LYS A 100 -16.89 -7.20 -10.78
N ASP A 101 -17.45 -8.23 -11.41
CA ASP A 101 -16.97 -8.74 -12.70
C ASP A 101 -15.46 -9.04 -12.70
N ASN A 102 -14.97 -9.69 -11.67
CA ASN A 102 -13.55 -9.96 -11.43
C ASN A 102 -12.68 -8.69 -11.32
N GLN A 103 -13.23 -7.57 -10.94
CA GLN A 103 -12.50 -6.32 -10.72
C GLN A 103 -12.68 -5.86 -9.27
N LEU A 104 -11.57 -5.56 -8.62
CA LEU A 104 -11.56 -4.86 -7.32
C LEU A 104 -11.61 -3.36 -7.61
N ILE A 105 -12.63 -2.68 -7.11
CA ILE A 105 -12.94 -1.28 -7.42
C ILE A 105 -12.72 -0.43 -6.19
N PHE A 106 -11.87 0.57 -6.35
CA PHE A 106 -11.64 1.63 -5.39
C PHE A 106 -12.34 2.91 -5.86
N ASP A 107 -13.30 3.39 -5.09
CA ASP A 107 -13.98 4.66 -5.34
C ASP A 107 -13.52 5.67 -4.30
N LYS A 108 -12.47 6.42 -4.60
CA LYS A 108 -11.84 7.40 -3.70
C LYS A 108 -11.58 6.81 -2.30
N PHE A 109 -11.10 5.58 -2.26
CA PHE A 109 -10.77 4.90 -1.02
C PHE A 109 -9.70 5.69 -0.26
N ALA A 110 -9.97 6.04 0.98
CA ALA A 110 -9.14 6.96 1.74
C ALA A 110 -8.26 6.27 2.79
N ILE A 111 -7.03 6.77 2.92
CA ILE A 111 -6.09 6.39 3.95
C ILE A 111 -5.72 7.64 4.73
N TYR A 112 -5.89 7.61 6.04
CA TYR A 112 -5.65 8.72 6.95
C TYR A 112 -4.41 8.47 7.81
N THR A 113 -3.82 9.55 8.25
CA THR A 113 -2.83 9.58 9.32
C THR A 113 -3.35 10.47 10.46
N THR A 114 -2.49 11.19 11.14
CA THR A 114 -2.88 12.15 12.21
C THR A 114 -3.63 13.37 11.67
N SER A 115 -3.54 13.66 10.38
CA SER A 115 -4.29 14.75 9.73
C SER A 115 -5.64 14.29 9.21
N LYS A 116 -6.54 15.26 8.95
CA LYS A 116 -7.85 15.00 8.34
C LYS A 116 -7.77 14.87 6.82
N ASN A 117 -6.65 15.26 6.21
CA ASN A 117 -6.46 15.20 4.77
C ASN A 117 -6.10 13.77 4.38
N PRO A 118 -6.89 13.09 3.55
CA PRO A 118 -6.64 11.73 3.16
C PRO A 118 -5.64 11.61 2.01
N PHE A 119 -4.97 10.48 1.98
CA PHE A 119 -4.44 9.91 0.74
C PHE A 119 -5.56 9.09 0.10
N THR A 120 -5.89 9.34 -1.15
CA THR A 120 -6.99 8.66 -1.83
C THR A 120 -6.51 7.79 -2.98
N ILE A 121 -7.16 6.64 -3.11
CA ILE A 121 -6.97 5.68 -4.19
C ILE A 121 -8.28 5.60 -4.98
N ASP A 122 -8.21 5.82 -6.28
CA ASP A 122 -9.34 5.68 -7.20
C ASP A 122 -8.96 4.81 -8.38
N GLY A 123 -9.83 3.89 -8.79
CA GLY A 123 -9.55 3.01 -9.90
C GLY A 123 -9.83 1.55 -9.63
N LYS A 124 -9.08 0.66 -10.28
CA LYS A 124 -9.37 -0.78 -10.17
C LYS A 124 -8.15 -1.67 -10.37
N VAL A 125 -8.26 -2.87 -9.79
CA VAL A 125 -7.42 -4.03 -10.07
C VAL A 125 -8.29 -5.06 -10.79
N ASP A 126 -7.82 -5.53 -11.94
CA ASP A 126 -8.57 -6.37 -12.87
C ASP A 126 -8.01 -7.80 -12.87
N PHE A 127 -8.83 -8.75 -12.41
CA PHE A 127 -8.53 -10.18 -12.32
C PHE A 127 -9.25 -11.00 -13.39
N ARG A 128 -9.85 -10.39 -14.44
CA ARG A 128 -10.49 -11.13 -15.52
C ARG A 128 -9.52 -12.06 -16.25
N ASN A 129 -8.25 -11.72 -16.27
CA ASN A 129 -7.16 -12.63 -16.58
C ASN A 129 -6.39 -12.94 -15.30
N MET A 130 -6.68 -14.09 -14.68
CA MET A 130 -6.08 -14.51 -13.41
C MET A 130 -4.56 -14.76 -13.51
N GLU A 131 -4.05 -15.12 -14.68
CA GLU A 131 -2.62 -15.34 -14.89
C GLU A 131 -1.85 -14.01 -14.97
N ARG A 132 -2.51 -12.95 -15.41
CA ARG A 132 -1.93 -11.62 -15.63
C ARG A 132 -2.87 -10.52 -15.13
N PRO A 133 -3.11 -10.45 -13.84
CA PRO A 133 -3.94 -9.39 -13.28
C PRO A 133 -3.26 -8.03 -13.47
N THR A 134 -4.07 -7.01 -13.70
CA THR A 134 -3.58 -5.65 -13.97
C THR A 134 -4.16 -4.65 -12.99
N ALA A 135 -3.42 -3.58 -12.71
CA ALA A 135 -3.90 -2.44 -11.95
C ALA A 135 -3.95 -1.18 -12.81
N ASN A 136 -4.93 -0.33 -12.54
CA ASN A 136 -5.04 1.03 -13.05
C ASN A 136 -5.63 1.90 -11.94
N LEU A 137 -4.75 2.59 -11.21
CA LEU A 137 -5.08 3.36 -10.01
C LEU A 137 -4.60 4.80 -10.17
N ASN A 138 -5.42 5.73 -9.70
CA ASN A 138 -5.06 7.12 -9.50
C ASN A 138 -4.85 7.36 -8.00
N LEU A 139 -3.75 7.98 -7.66
CA LEU A 139 -3.37 8.30 -6.30
C LEU A 139 -3.37 9.82 -6.15
N LEU A 140 -4.08 10.33 -5.15
CA LEU A 140 -4.18 11.75 -4.86
C LEU A 140 -3.99 11.99 -3.37
N ALA A 141 -3.16 12.97 -3.05
CA ALA A 141 -3.01 13.50 -1.71
C ALA A 141 -2.78 15.01 -1.78
N GLU A 142 -3.44 15.76 -0.90
CA GLU A 142 -3.26 17.21 -0.77
C GLU A 142 -2.98 17.54 0.69
N ASN A 143 -1.84 18.15 0.95
CA ASN A 143 -1.33 18.44 2.30
C ASN A 143 -1.48 17.21 3.23
N TYR A 144 -1.11 16.06 2.71
CA TYR A 144 -1.19 14.78 3.42
C TYR A 144 0.00 14.63 4.36
N THR A 145 -0.26 14.24 5.59
CA THR A 145 0.81 13.89 6.53
C THR A 145 1.33 12.49 6.22
N LEU A 146 2.37 12.41 5.39
CA LEU A 146 2.96 11.13 5.03
C LEU A 146 3.64 10.44 6.22
N LEU A 147 4.24 11.22 7.10
CA LEU A 147 4.89 10.76 8.32
C LEU A 147 4.56 11.71 9.47
N ASP A 148 4.21 11.16 10.62
CA ASP A 148 4.13 11.86 11.91
C ASP A 148 4.63 10.91 12.99
N ALA A 149 5.94 10.87 13.15
CA ALA A 149 6.62 9.94 14.02
C ALA A 149 7.33 10.66 15.17
N PRO A 150 7.00 10.34 16.42
CA PRO A 150 7.71 10.89 17.56
C PRO A 150 9.13 10.33 17.63
N ARG A 151 10.04 11.11 18.19
CA ARG A 151 11.39 10.64 18.48
C ARG A 151 11.35 9.62 19.61
N THR A 152 11.82 8.41 19.35
CA THR A 152 12.06 7.36 20.35
C THR A 152 13.53 6.93 20.31
N ARG A 153 13.96 6.08 21.26
CA ARG A 153 15.33 5.55 21.27
C ARG A 153 15.60 4.61 20.10
N GLU A 154 14.55 4.02 19.53
CA GLU A 154 14.63 3.03 18.47
C GLU A 154 14.27 3.63 17.09
N SER A 155 13.88 4.91 17.04
CA SER A 155 13.49 5.55 15.80
C SER A 155 14.68 5.77 14.89
N LEU A 156 14.66 5.19 13.69
CA LEU A 156 15.57 5.52 12.60
C LEU A 156 15.15 6.79 11.87
N VAL A 157 13.85 7.05 11.83
CA VAL A 157 13.25 8.24 11.23
C VAL A 157 12.25 8.83 12.21
N TYR A 158 12.25 10.14 12.40
CA TYR A 158 11.25 10.84 13.21
C TYR A 158 11.02 12.25 12.68
N GLY A 159 9.86 12.81 13.04
CA GLY A 159 9.42 14.14 12.60
C GLY A 159 8.16 14.07 11.78
N LYS A 160 7.91 15.10 10.99
CA LYS A 160 6.71 15.22 10.15
C LYS A 160 7.08 15.45 8.70
N VAL A 161 6.40 14.75 7.80
CA VAL A 161 6.52 14.91 6.36
C VAL A 161 5.14 15.17 5.78
N PHE A 162 5.01 16.31 5.10
CA PHE A 162 3.78 16.72 4.42
C PHE A 162 4.00 16.73 2.92
N VAL A 163 3.06 16.16 2.18
CA VAL A 163 3.17 16.02 0.73
C VAL A 163 1.86 16.35 0.01
N ASP A 164 2.01 16.90 -1.18
CA ASP A 164 1.01 16.79 -2.25
C ASP A 164 1.47 15.70 -3.22
N LEU A 165 0.59 14.81 -3.61
CA LEU A 165 0.87 13.73 -4.54
C LEU A 165 -0.23 13.62 -5.59
N HIS A 166 0.18 13.57 -6.85
CA HIS A 166 -0.64 13.18 -7.99
C HIS A 166 0.09 12.12 -8.77
N ALA A 167 -0.38 10.87 -8.70
CA ALA A 167 0.28 9.77 -9.39
C ALA A 167 -0.71 8.79 -9.99
N THR A 168 -0.26 8.03 -10.98
CA THR A 168 -0.97 6.89 -11.52
C THR A 168 -0.13 5.64 -11.38
N VAL A 169 -0.76 4.51 -11.02
CA VAL A 169 -0.13 3.20 -10.98
C VAL A 169 -0.80 2.32 -12.02
N LYS A 170 -0.04 1.82 -12.97
CA LYS A 170 -0.55 1.00 -14.08
C LYS A 170 0.39 -0.16 -14.38
N GLY A 171 -0.19 -1.26 -14.86
CA GLY A 171 0.57 -2.42 -15.32
C GLY A 171 0.04 -3.74 -14.80
N GLN A 172 0.78 -4.80 -15.05
CA GLN A 172 0.55 -6.11 -14.44
C GLN A 172 1.00 -6.05 -12.98
N LEU A 173 0.38 -6.85 -12.09
CA LEU A 173 0.70 -6.81 -10.65
C LEU A 173 2.15 -7.22 -10.32
N ASP A 174 2.79 -7.96 -11.21
CA ASP A 174 4.20 -8.35 -11.13
C ASP A 174 5.18 -7.33 -11.73
N GLY A 175 4.65 -6.29 -12.42
CA GLY A 175 5.43 -5.24 -13.09
C GLY A 175 4.64 -3.94 -13.17
N LEU A 176 4.36 -3.32 -12.03
CA LEU A 176 3.65 -2.06 -11.95
C LEU A 176 4.55 -0.88 -12.27
N THR A 177 3.99 0.11 -12.95
CA THR A 177 4.66 1.40 -13.18
C THR A 177 3.87 2.50 -12.49
N MET A 178 4.54 3.24 -11.60
CA MET A 178 4.02 4.46 -10.98
C MET A 178 4.61 5.69 -11.67
N ARG A 179 3.76 6.63 -12.07
CA ARG A 179 4.16 7.90 -12.67
C ARG A 179 3.40 9.04 -12.03
N GLY A 180 4.11 10.13 -11.71
CA GLY A 180 3.43 11.28 -11.11
C GLY A 180 4.37 12.36 -10.62
N ASN A 181 3.78 13.28 -9.85
CA ASN A 181 4.47 14.40 -9.21
C ASN A 181 4.23 14.34 -7.71
N MET A 182 5.25 14.65 -6.94
CA MET A 182 5.19 14.78 -5.50
C MET A 182 5.84 16.09 -5.08
N ASN A 183 5.11 16.91 -4.32
CA ASN A 183 5.65 18.11 -3.70
C ASN A 183 5.87 17.83 -2.22
N LEU A 184 7.08 18.00 -1.76
CA LEU A 184 7.41 18.01 -0.35
C LEU A 184 7.17 19.42 0.19
N LEU A 185 6.20 19.56 1.09
CA LEU A 185 5.74 20.88 1.55
C LEU A 185 6.72 21.50 2.56
N GLY A 186 6.84 22.83 2.55
CA GLY A 186 7.80 23.58 3.35
C GLY A 186 7.64 23.47 4.88
N ASN A 187 6.52 22.96 5.36
CA ASN A 187 6.30 22.64 6.79
C ASN A 187 6.84 21.25 7.21
N THR A 188 7.51 20.55 6.31
CA THR A 188 8.17 19.26 6.56
C THR A 188 9.36 19.44 7.49
N ASN A 189 9.44 18.60 8.52
CA ASN A 189 10.59 18.51 9.43
C ASN A 189 10.84 17.05 9.77
N VAL A 190 11.84 16.46 9.14
CA VAL A 190 12.19 15.04 9.31
C VAL A 190 13.66 14.89 9.65
N THR A 191 13.95 14.00 10.58
CA THR A 191 15.31 13.62 10.95
C THR A 191 15.52 12.13 10.69
N TYR A 192 16.56 11.80 9.96
CA TYR A 192 17.05 10.43 9.81
C TYR A 192 18.26 10.21 10.71
N VAL A 193 18.20 9.18 11.54
CA VAL A 193 19.29 8.80 12.45
C VAL A 193 20.21 7.82 11.72
N LEU A 194 21.40 8.27 11.39
CA LEU A 194 22.43 7.38 10.91
C LEU A 194 22.92 6.54 12.10
N THR A 195 22.54 5.28 12.14
CA THR A 195 23.16 4.33 13.05
C THR A 195 24.56 4.03 12.51
N ASP A 196 25.59 4.39 13.28
CA ASP A 196 26.97 4.06 12.95
C ASP A 196 27.10 2.55 12.68
N SER A 197 27.16 2.18 11.40
CA SER A 197 27.92 0.99 11.03
C SER A 197 29.37 1.29 11.44
N PRO A 198 30.10 0.37 12.09
CA PRO A 198 31.50 0.59 12.38
C PRO A 198 32.26 0.68 11.04
N LEU A 199 32.27 1.88 10.49
CA LEU A 199 33.09 2.20 9.34
C LEU A 199 34.55 1.98 9.78
N THR A 200 35.24 1.10 9.11
CA THR A 200 36.70 1.00 9.24
C THR A 200 37.32 2.35 8.87
N VAL A 201 38.50 2.64 9.38
CA VAL A 201 39.19 3.91 9.10
C VAL A 201 39.34 4.18 7.59
N GLU A 202 39.38 3.13 6.78
CA GLU A 202 39.42 3.18 5.31
C GLU A 202 38.10 3.66 4.69
N ASP A 203 36.94 3.27 5.24
CA ASP A 203 35.62 3.73 4.77
C ASP A 203 35.39 5.23 5.07
N ARG A 204 36.02 5.76 6.12
CA ARG A 204 35.93 7.20 6.46
C ARG A 204 36.65 8.09 5.46
N LEU A 205 37.62 7.58 4.75
CA LEU A 205 38.40 8.31 3.75
C LEU A 205 37.80 8.25 2.34
N SER A 206 37.05 7.20 2.03
CA SER A 206 36.36 7.05 0.75
C SER A 206 35.02 7.78 0.67
N GLY A 207 34.46 8.20 1.81
CA GLY A 207 33.14 8.87 1.93
C GLY A 207 33.22 10.39 2.03
N LEU A 208 34.29 11.03 1.58
CA LEU A 208 34.31 12.49 1.45
C LEU A 208 33.31 12.91 0.36
N VAL A 209 32.11 13.25 0.78
CA VAL A 209 31.13 13.93 -0.07
C VAL A 209 31.69 15.29 -0.40
N THR A 210 32.11 15.48 -1.64
CA THR A 210 32.46 16.80 -2.16
C THR A 210 31.16 17.57 -2.38
N PHE A 211 30.87 18.52 -1.48
CA PHE A 211 29.78 19.47 -1.72
C PHE A 211 30.22 20.38 -2.87
N THR A 212 29.79 20.10 -4.10
CA THR A 212 29.87 21.07 -5.18
C THR A 212 28.78 22.10 -4.98
N SER A 213 29.15 23.35 -4.76
CA SER A 213 28.19 24.44 -4.69
C SER A 213 27.49 24.58 -6.05
N PHE A 214 26.15 24.53 -6.02
CA PHE A 214 25.31 24.77 -7.18
C PHE A 214 25.36 26.30 -7.55
N THR A 215 26.33 26.70 -8.34
CA THR A 215 26.30 27.94 -9.10
C THR A 215 26.82 27.60 -10.50
N ASP A 216 25.95 27.02 -11.32
CA ASP A 216 25.95 27.24 -12.76
C ASP A 216 24.67 26.72 -13.42
N THR A 217 23.85 27.65 -13.88
CA THR A 217 22.70 27.43 -14.75
C THR A 217 23.19 27.12 -16.16
N THR A 218 23.53 25.90 -16.45
CA THR A 218 23.61 25.38 -17.81
C THR A 218 22.67 24.18 -17.95
N SER A 219 21.81 24.27 -18.96
CA SER A 219 20.82 23.31 -19.37
C SER A 219 21.32 21.87 -19.25
N VAL A 220 20.93 21.19 -18.17
CA VAL A 220 21.10 19.74 -18.05
C VAL A 220 20.06 19.10 -18.96
N LYS A 221 20.53 18.38 -20.00
CA LYS A 221 19.72 17.38 -20.67
C LYS A 221 19.09 16.52 -19.59
N ALA A 222 17.80 16.22 -19.74
CA ALA A 222 17.09 15.29 -18.85
C ALA A 222 17.82 13.94 -18.91
N ASP A 223 18.78 13.75 -18.03
CA ASP A 223 19.36 12.45 -17.76
C ASP A 223 18.28 11.58 -17.15
N GLU A 224 18.21 10.34 -17.61
CA GLU A 224 17.25 9.34 -17.16
C GLU A 224 17.24 9.30 -15.64
N VAL A 225 16.08 9.66 -15.06
CA VAL A 225 15.87 9.57 -13.60
C VAL A 225 16.05 8.10 -13.23
N PRO A 226 16.97 7.76 -12.31
CA PRO A 226 17.15 6.35 -11.93
C PRO A 226 15.82 5.81 -11.38
N ALA A 227 15.32 4.74 -12.01
CA ALA A 227 14.12 4.06 -11.58
C ALA A 227 14.40 3.36 -10.25
N MET A 228 13.68 3.75 -9.21
CA MET A 228 13.69 3.01 -7.94
C MET A 228 12.75 1.81 -8.08
N SER A 229 13.29 0.60 -8.01
CA SER A 229 12.52 -0.63 -8.05
C SER A 229 12.21 -1.11 -6.63
N LEU A 230 10.92 -1.16 -6.28
CA LEU A 230 10.41 -1.71 -5.03
C LEU A 230 9.61 -2.97 -5.35
N GLY A 231 10.28 -4.14 -5.37
CA GLY A 231 9.60 -5.42 -5.47
C GLY A 231 8.66 -5.58 -6.68
N GLY A 232 9.08 -5.16 -7.89
CA GLY A 232 8.26 -5.20 -9.10
C GLY A 232 7.51 -3.88 -9.41
N LEU A 233 7.69 -2.84 -8.60
CA LEU A 233 7.17 -1.50 -8.86
C LEU A 233 8.28 -0.61 -9.42
N GLU A 234 8.12 -0.13 -10.66
CA GLU A 234 8.96 0.92 -11.25
C GLU A 234 8.36 2.29 -10.96
N MET A 235 9.17 3.22 -10.43
CA MET A 235 8.70 4.55 -10.06
C MET A 235 9.39 5.63 -10.90
N TYR A 236 8.58 6.47 -11.55
CA TYR A 236 8.98 7.66 -12.30
C TYR A 236 8.28 8.86 -11.71
N MET A 237 8.93 9.49 -10.75
CA MET A 237 8.35 10.59 -9.97
C MET A 237 9.16 11.86 -10.16
N SER A 238 8.47 12.96 -10.48
CA SER A 238 9.04 14.30 -10.33
C SER A 238 8.83 14.74 -8.88
N VAL A 239 9.91 15.01 -8.17
CA VAL A 239 9.85 15.48 -6.78
C VAL A 239 10.24 16.94 -6.74
N HIS A 240 9.35 17.77 -6.20
CA HIS A 240 9.61 19.17 -5.91
C HIS A 240 9.66 19.36 -4.39
N ILE A 241 10.55 20.22 -3.93
CA ILE A 241 10.70 20.57 -2.52
C ILE A 241 10.40 22.05 -2.40
N ASP A 242 9.34 22.38 -1.67
CA ASP A 242 9.00 23.77 -1.39
C ASP A 242 10.02 24.37 -0.43
N ASP A 243 10.37 25.64 -0.68
CA ASP A 243 11.20 26.41 0.23
C ASP A 243 10.47 26.58 1.59
N ALA A 244 11.22 26.46 2.70
CA ALA A 244 10.71 26.57 4.06
C ALA A 244 10.46 28.04 4.47
#